data_f505e734c0e6e4f88756d309ded1c645
#
_entry.id   f505e734c0e6e4f88756d309ded1c645
#
_cell.length_a   1.000
_cell.length_b   1.000
_cell.length_c   1.000
_cell.angle_alpha   90.00
_cell.angle_beta   90.00
_cell.angle_gamma   90.00
#
_symmetry.space_group_name_H-M   'P 1'
#
loop_
_entity.id
_entity.type
_entity.pdbx_description
1 polymer ?
#
loop_
_entity_poly.entity_id
_entity_poly.type
_entity_poly.pdbx_seq_one_letter_code
_entity_poly.pdbx_strand_id
1 'polypeptide(L)'
;MKRAYKFLSDYGKFTGSMNDFRAYLKRIWFEMYDRDGNSRKTTIGSSGFEHVFIGEIKNNDVSGFHNWVSFYQKEKSSNGRRSGINYLGYVIKKNFGNSGSLITNVFTWNGASKKFGSMFVGTSPELEMALYTICFVVKKEETCKMTLKNVPIQIKTHKMTQRNFDYVGTAFP
;
A
#
# COMPACT_ATOMS: atom_id res chain seq x y z
N MET A 1 -0.50 -0.12 14.98
CA MET A 1 -1.69 0.75 14.99
C MET A 1 -1.83 1.66 16.22
N LYS A 2 -1.64 1.19 17.48
CA LYS A 2 -1.73 2.06 18.69
C LYS A 2 -0.82 3.30 18.62
N ARG A 3 0.42 3.14 18.13
CA ARG A 3 1.36 4.27 17.95
C ARG A 3 0.89 5.26 16.87
N ALA A 4 0.30 4.77 15.78
CA ALA A 4 -0.26 5.64 14.75
C ALA A 4 -1.44 6.47 15.29
N TYR A 5 -2.36 5.83 16.05
CA TYR A 5 -3.44 6.55 16.74
C TYR A 5 -2.90 7.64 17.66
N LYS A 6 -1.95 7.27 18.56
CA LYS A 6 -1.37 8.23 19.49
C LYS A 6 -0.73 9.42 18.74
N PHE A 7 0.06 9.16 17.72
CA PHE A 7 0.67 10.19 16.90
C PHE A 7 -0.39 11.14 16.29
N LEU A 8 -1.38 10.57 15.60
CA LEU A 8 -2.40 11.38 14.93
C LEU A 8 -3.27 12.18 15.90
N SER A 9 -3.55 11.61 17.07
CA SER A 9 -4.30 12.28 18.13
C SER A 9 -3.49 13.42 18.79
N ASP A 10 -2.24 13.15 19.15
CA ASP A 10 -1.34 14.14 19.77
C ASP A 10 -1.11 15.36 18.86
N TYR A 11 -1.10 15.17 17.54
CA TYR A 11 -0.95 16.24 16.55
C TYR A 11 -2.29 16.81 16.05
N GLY A 12 -3.40 16.46 16.66
CA GLY A 12 -4.74 16.98 16.27
C GLY A 12 -5.18 16.58 14.86
N LYS A 13 -4.65 15.48 14.31
CA LYS A 13 -4.98 14.99 12.98
C LYS A 13 -6.06 13.92 12.98
N PHE A 14 -6.38 13.40 14.15
CA PHE A 14 -7.51 12.51 14.36
C PHE A 14 -8.18 12.86 15.70
N THR A 15 -9.50 13.03 15.66
CA THR A 15 -10.34 13.26 16.83
C THR A 15 -11.23 12.05 17.06
N GLY A 16 -11.34 11.58 18.30
CA GLY A 16 -12.13 10.42 18.66
C GLY A 16 -11.35 9.38 19.48
N SER A 17 -12.04 8.37 19.93
CA SER A 17 -11.48 7.28 20.72
C SER A 17 -10.65 6.30 19.87
N MET A 18 -9.94 5.37 20.53
CA MET A 18 -9.29 4.25 19.84
C MET A 18 -10.29 3.38 19.08
N ASN A 19 -11.54 3.26 19.55
CA ASN A 19 -12.57 2.50 18.84
C ASN A 19 -13.01 3.22 17.56
N ASP A 20 -13.14 4.54 17.60
CA ASP A 20 -13.42 5.35 16.42
C ASP A 20 -12.28 5.25 15.41
N PHE A 21 -11.03 5.23 15.88
CA PHE A 21 -9.88 5.03 15.01
C PHE A 21 -9.88 3.63 14.36
N ARG A 22 -10.24 2.58 15.08
CA ARG A 22 -10.40 1.24 14.50
C ARG A 22 -11.51 1.18 13.45
N ALA A 23 -12.65 1.82 13.72
CA ALA A 23 -13.73 1.92 12.75
C ALA A 23 -13.29 2.70 11.49
N TYR A 24 -12.58 3.80 11.67
CA TYR A 24 -11.99 4.57 10.58
C TYR A 24 -11.02 3.73 9.75
N LEU A 25 -10.07 3.00 10.40
CA LEU A 25 -9.14 2.11 9.70
C LEU A 25 -9.86 1.02 8.92
N LYS A 26 -10.87 0.38 9.53
CA LYS A 26 -11.69 -0.62 8.84
C LYS A 26 -12.29 -0.02 7.57
N ARG A 27 -12.80 1.18 7.66
CA ARG A 27 -13.45 1.86 6.54
C ARG A 27 -12.46 2.21 5.45
N ILE A 28 -11.39 2.93 5.74
CA ILE A 28 -10.45 3.41 4.71
C ILE A 28 -9.66 2.29 4.02
N TRP A 29 -9.44 1.15 4.70
CA TRP A 29 -8.60 0.06 4.19
C TRP A 29 -9.36 -1.14 3.68
N PHE A 30 -10.49 -1.51 4.27
CA PHE A 30 -11.12 -2.81 4.05
C PHE A 30 -12.54 -2.73 3.45
N GLU A 31 -13.20 -1.57 3.47
CA GLU A 31 -14.44 -1.42 2.72
C GLU A 31 -14.16 -1.45 1.22
N MET A 32 -15.01 -2.17 0.51
CA MET A 32 -14.95 -2.28 -0.95
C MET A 32 -15.55 -1.03 -1.57
N TYR A 33 -14.89 -0.51 -2.61
CA TYR A 33 -15.38 0.61 -3.39
C TYR A 33 -15.13 0.38 -4.89
N ASP A 34 -15.87 1.10 -5.74
CA ASP A 34 -15.66 1.05 -7.18
C ASP A 34 -14.39 1.82 -7.55
N ARG A 35 -13.42 1.12 -8.11
CA ARG A 35 -12.14 1.71 -8.54
C ARG A 35 -12.17 2.30 -9.95
N ASP A 36 -13.21 2.04 -10.73
CA ASP A 36 -13.37 2.57 -12.08
C ASP A 36 -14.08 3.92 -12.10
N GLY A 37 -14.55 4.41 -10.95
CA GLY A 37 -15.24 5.70 -10.81
C GLY A 37 -16.63 5.72 -11.48
N ASN A 38 -17.12 4.58 -11.95
CA ASN A 38 -18.40 4.46 -12.63
C ASN A 38 -19.46 3.93 -11.65
N SER A 39 -20.04 4.85 -10.89
CA SER A 39 -21.07 4.56 -9.88
C SER A 39 -22.32 3.82 -10.40
N ARG A 40 -22.43 3.59 -11.71
CA ARG A 40 -23.52 2.85 -12.35
C ARG A 40 -23.23 1.35 -12.52
N LYS A 41 -21.97 0.91 -12.33
CA LYS A 41 -21.64 -0.52 -12.38
C LYS A 41 -21.89 -1.15 -11.01
N THR A 42 -22.65 -2.22 -10.99
CA THR A 42 -22.86 -3.10 -9.84
C THR A 42 -21.65 -3.99 -9.53
N THR A 43 -20.53 -3.75 -10.18
CA THR A 43 -19.30 -4.52 -10.00
C THR A 43 -18.67 -4.15 -8.67
N ILE A 44 -18.56 -5.11 -7.78
CA ILE A 44 -17.80 -4.98 -6.54
C ILE A 44 -16.34 -4.71 -6.94
N GLY A 45 -15.83 -3.56 -6.54
CA GLY A 45 -14.45 -3.16 -6.76
C GLY A 45 -13.49 -3.92 -5.83
N SER A 46 -12.40 -3.28 -5.45
CA SER A 46 -11.49 -3.78 -4.43
C SER A 46 -11.34 -2.77 -3.30
N SER A 47 -10.79 -3.21 -2.20
CA SER A 47 -10.43 -2.35 -1.07
C SER A 47 -9.04 -1.75 -1.24
N GLY A 48 -8.72 -0.71 -0.47
CA GLY A 48 -7.37 -0.16 -0.40
C GLY A 48 -6.35 -1.21 0.03
N PHE A 49 -6.72 -2.09 0.95
CA PHE A 49 -5.86 -3.19 1.40
C PHE A 49 -5.54 -4.17 0.27
N GLU A 50 -6.55 -4.64 -0.45
CA GLU A 50 -6.33 -5.56 -1.57
C GLU A 50 -5.42 -4.93 -2.63
N HIS A 51 -5.69 -3.69 -3.01
CA HIS A 51 -4.85 -3.01 -3.99
C HIS A 51 -3.40 -2.87 -3.54
N VAL A 52 -3.16 -2.36 -2.34
CA VAL A 52 -1.81 -2.06 -1.86
C VAL A 52 -1.04 -3.34 -1.50
N PHE A 53 -1.67 -4.26 -0.77
CA PHE A 53 -0.97 -5.41 -0.19
C PHE A 53 -1.07 -6.69 -1.03
N ILE A 54 -2.14 -6.88 -1.80
CA ILE A 54 -2.36 -8.10 -2.59
C ILE A 54 -2.03 -7.86 -4.06
N GLY A 55 -2.39 -6.69 -4.58
CA GLY A 55 -2.23 -6.33 -5.99
C GLY A 55 -3.34 -6.85 -6.89
N GLU A 56 -3.47 -6.22 -8.04
CA GLU A 56 -4.48 -6.51 -9.06
C GLU A 56 -3.83 -6.54 -10.44
N ILE A 57 -4.44 -7.26 -11.39
CA ILE A 57 -4.06 -7.20 -12.79
C ILE A 57 -5.18 -6.47 -13.54
N LYS A 58 -4.80 -5.38 -14.22
CA LYS A 58 -5.71 -4.57 -15.04
C LYS A 58 -5.03 -4.22 -16.35
N ASN A 59 -5.69 -4.52 -17.48
CA ASN A 59 -5.17 -4.20 -18.82
C ASN A 59 -3.73 -4.67 -19.06
N ASN A 60 -3.39 -5.87 -18.62
CA ASN A 60 -2.05 -6.47 -18.72
C ASN A 60 -0.94 -5.77 -17.91
N ASP A 61 -1.33 -4.86 -17.00
CA ASP A 61 -0.45 -4.22 -16.04
C ASP A 61 -0.76 -4.68 -14.61
N VAL A 62 0.27 -4.82 -13.78
CA VAL A 62 0.12 -5.05 -12.34
C VAL A 62 -0.13 -3.73 -11.66
N SER A 63 -1.32 -3.57 -11.09
CA SER A 63 -1.76 -2.39 -10.35
C SER A 63 -1.65 -2.61 -8.84
N GLY A 64 -1.23 -1.59 -8.10
CA GLY A 64 -0.94 -1.75 -6.66
C GLY A 64 0.25 -2.68 -6.42
N PHE A 65 0.10 -3.62 -5.49
CA PHE A 65 1.10 -4.66 -5.18
C PHE A 65 2.40 -4.10 -4.60
N HIS A 66 2.31 -3.52 -3.42
CA HIS A 66 3.42 -2.85 -2.76
C HIS A 66 3.86 -3.52 -1.45
N ASN A 67 3.61 -4.84 -1.30
CA ASN A 67 3.94 -5.60 -0.10
C ASN A 67 4.85 -6.80 -0.42
N TRP A 68 6.00 -6.86 0.26
CA TRP A 68 7.01 -7.89 0.02
C TRP A 68 6.59 -9.29 0.49
N VAL A 69 5.72 -9.40 1.52
CA VAL A 69 5.23 -10.70 2.00
C VAL A 69 4.36 -11.36 0.94
N SER A 70 3.43 -10.60 0.36
CA SER A 70 2.60 -11.07 -0.76
C SER A 70 3.44 -11.41 -1.98
N PHE A 71 4.47 -10.60 -2.27
CA PHE A 71 5.42 -10.85 -3.35
C PHE A 71 6.12 -12.21 -3.15
N TYR A 72 6.72 -12.42 -1.98
CA TYR A 72 7.42 -13.65 -1.64
C TYR A 72 6.49 -14.88 -1.70
N GLN A 73 5.28 -14.78 -1.16
CA GLN A 73 4.32 -15.88 -1.19
C GLN A 73 3.93 -16.28 -2.62
N LYS A 74 3.67 -15.29 -3.48
CA LYS A 74 3.32 -15.54 -4.88
C LYS A 74 4.52 -16.07 -5.69
N GLU A 75 5.72 -15.56 -5.44
CA GLU A 75 6.95 -16.06 -6.06
C GLU A 75 7.20 -17.53 -5.66
N LYS A 76 7.14 -17.85 -4.36
CA LYS A 76 7.31 -19.21 -3.84
C LYS A 76 6.26 -20.19 -4.36
N SER A 77 5.00 -19.77 -4.45
CA SER A 77 3.89 -20.65 -4.92
C SER A 77 3.95 -20.95 -6.42
N SER A 78 4.69 -20.19 -7.19
CA SER A 78 4.77 -20.33 -8.64
C SER A 78 5.56 -21.57 -9.09
N ASN A 79 6.43 -22.15 -8.25
CA ASN A 79 7.27 -23.33 -8.54
C ASN A 79 7.90 -23.29 -9.95
N GLY A 80 8.33 -22.11 -10.42
CA GLY A 80 8.90 -21.93 -11.76
C GLY A 80 7.88 -21.95 -12.92
N ARG A 81 6.59 -21.99 -12.64
CA ARG A 81 5.55 -21.92 -13.68
C ARG A 81 5.43 -20.48 -14.21
N ARG A 82 5.12 -20.35 -15.51
CA ARG A 82 4.87 -19.04 -16.17
C ARG A 82 3.74 -18.20 -15.53
N SER A 83 2.93 -18.80 -14.69
CA SER A 83 1.80 -18.21 -13.97
C SER A 83 2.17 -17.69 -12.58
N GLY A 84 3.38 -17.22 -12.37
CA GLY A 84 3.82 -16.68 -11.08
C GLY A 84 4.48 -15.31 -11.23
N ILE A 85 5.15 -14.89 -10.17
CA ILE A 85 6.03 -13.72 -10.23
C ILE A 85 7.34 -14.11 -10.89
N ASN A 86 7.77 -13.29 -11.85
CA ASN A 86 9.11 -13.32 -12.41
C ASN A 86 9.80 -11.98 -12.08
N TYR A 87 10.73 -12.01 -11.13
CA TYR A 87 11.50 -10.84 -10.73
C TYR A 87 12.57 -10.51 -11.79
N LEU A 88 12.58 -9.28 -12.26
CA LEU A 88 13.46 -8.79 -13.32
C LEU A 88 14.59 -7.88 -12.81
N GLY A 89 14.59 -7.57 -11.53
CA GLY A 89 15.60 -6.72 -10.91
C GLY A 89 15.02 -5.51 -10.16
N TYR A 90 15.91 -4.71 -9.60
CA TYR A 90 15.54 -3.45 -8.94
C TYR A 90 16.26 -2.25 -9.59
N VAL A 91 15.60 -1.11 -9.54
CA VAL A 91 16.12 0.18 -10.04
C VAL A 91 16.71 1.00 -8.90
N ILE A 92 16.03 1.00 -7.74
CA ILE A 92 16.42 1.75 -6.54
C ILE A 92 16.41 0.79 -5.35
N LYS A 93 17.43 0.92 -4.49
CA LYS A 93 17.50 0.25 -3.20
C LYS A 93 18.00 1.22 -2.14
N LYS A 94 17.27 1.32 -1.02
CA LYS A 94 17.69 2.04 0.19
C LYS A 94 17.73 1.05 1.35
N ASN A 95 18.86 0.92 2.01
CA ASN A 95 19.04 0.00 3.14
C ASN A 95 18.77 0.70 4.48
N PHE A 96 18.12 -0.01 5.39
CA PHE A 96 17.88 0.41 6.77
C PHE A 96 18.71 -0.40 7.77
N GLY A 97 19.93 -0.80 7.36
CA GLY A 97 20.77 -1.74 8.11
C GLY A 97 20.08 -3.10 8.26
N ASN A 98 20.11 -3.66 9.48
CA ASN A 98 19.46 -4.95 9.79
C ASN A 98 17.92 -4.85 9.90
N SER A 99 17.33 -3.69 9.63
CA SER A 99 15.87 -3.47 9.78
C SER A 99 15.11 -3.58 8.47
N GLY A 100 15.78 -4.00 7.38
CA GLY A 100 15.16 -4.15 6.07
C GLY A 100 15.66 -3.14 5.04
N SER A 101 14.90 -2.99 3.97
CA SER A 101 15.18 -2.06 2.87
C SER A 101 13.91 -1.56 2.20
N LEU A 102 14.06 -0.51 1.40
CA LEU A 102 13.08 -0.07 0.42
C LEU A 102 13.65 -0.37 -0.96
N ILE A 103 12.87 -0.98 -1.81
CA ILE A 103 13.25 -1.25 -3.21
C ILE A 103 12.21 -0.69 -4.17
N THR A 104 12.69 -0.28 -5.36
CA THR A 104 11.84 -0.10 -6.54
C THR A 104 12.24 -1.18 -7.52
N ASN A 105 11.37 -2.15 -7.75
CA ASN A 105 11.63 -3.33 -8.56
C ASN A 105 10.80 -3.35 -9.85
N VAL A 106 11.25 -4.21 -10.76
CA VAL A 106 10.58 -4.53 -12.02
C VAL A 106 10.27 -6.03 -11.99
N PHE A 107 9.06 -6.42 -12.34
CA PHE A 107 8.65 -7.81 -12.36
C PHE A 107 7.45 -8.04 -13.28
N THR A 108 7.17 -9.29 -13.60
CA THR A 108 5.88 -9.70 -14.16
C THR A 108 5.15 -10.62 -13.20
N TRP A 109 3.82 -10.59 -13.25
CA TRP A 109 2.95 -11.46 -12.50
C TRP A 109 1.82 -11.97 -13.40
N ASN A 110 1.74 -13.30 -13.57
CA ASN A 110 0.79 -13.95 -14.47
C ASN A 110 0.82 -13.35 -15.90
N GLY A 111 2.00 -12.98 -16.39
CA GLY A 111 2.17 -12.35 -17.67
C GLY A 111 1.97 -10.83 -17.73
N ALA A 112 1.33 -10.24 -16.73
CA ALA A 112 1.19 -8.80 -16.61
C ALA A 112 2.47 -8.14 -16.10
N SER A 113 2.76 -6.91 -16.52
CA SER A 113 4.02 -6.23 -16.19
C SER A 113 3.85 -5.24 -15.03
N LYS A 114 4.87 -5.14 -14.17
CA LYS A 114 5.08 -4.04 -13.23
C LYS A 114 6.41 -3.35 -13.57
N LYS A 115 6.32 -2.21 -14.25
CA LYS A 115 7.52 -1.46 -14.68
C LYS A 115 8.25 -0.80 -13.51
N PHE A 116 7.51 -0.34 -12.50
CA PHE A 116 8.06 0.24 -11.28
C PHE A 116 7.14 -0.13 -10.11
N GLY A 117 7.59 -1.05 -9.27
CA GLY A 117 6.92 -1.45 -8.05
C GLY A 117 7.78 -1.11 -6.85
N SER A 118 7.40 -0.12 -6.04
CA SER A 118 8.13 0.16 -4.80
C SER A 118 7.48 -0.57 -3.63
N MET A 119 8.32 -1.10 -2.74
CA MET A 119 7.89 -1.77 -1.52
C MET A 119 8.98 -1.75 -0.46
N PHE A 120 8.58 -1.84 0.78
CA PHE A 120 9.49 -2.18 1.86
C PHE A 120 9.79 -3.68 1.81
N VAL A 121 10.97 -4.09 2.28
CA VAL A 121 11.38 -5.49 2.42
C VAL A 121 11.91 -5.68 3.83
N GLY A 122 11.43 -6.71 4.53
CA GLY A 122 11.81 -7.02 5.91
C GLY A 122 10.99 -6.28 6.97
N THR A 123 10.01 -5.47 6.57
CA THR A 123 9.05 -4.81 7.47
C THR A 123 7.80 -5.67 7.66
N SER A 124 7.07 -5.47 8.74
CA SER A 124 5.77 -6.11 8.91
C SER A 124 4.66 -5.33 8.19
N PRO A 125 3.63 -6.02 7.65
CA PRO A 125 2.47 -5.37 7.03
C PRO A 125 1.79 -4.35 7.96
N GLU A 126 1.77 -4.62 9.27
CA GLU A 126 1.20 -3.71 10.26
C GLU A 126 1.98 -2.39 10.39
N LEU A 127 3.32 -2.46 10.27
CA LEU A 127 4.15 -1.26 10.25
C LEU A 127 3.89 -0.45 8.99
N GLU A 128 3.87 -1.11 7.84
CA GLU A 128 3.59 -0.47 6.56
C GLU A 128 2.22 0.20 6.57
N MET A 129 1.17 -0.52 6.99
CA MET A 129 -0.18 0.03 7.12
C MET A 129 -0.21 1.23 8.09
N ALA A 130 0.53 1.20 9.20
CA ALA A 130 0.60 2.32 10.14
C ALA A 130 1.22 3.57 9.50
N LEU A 131 2.34 3.40 8.78
CA LEU A 131 3.02 4.48 8.08
C LEU A 131 2.14 5.07 6.95
N TYR A 132 1.54 4.20 6.15
CA TYR A 132 0.63 4.62 5.07
C TYR A 132 -0.62 5.34 5.61
N THR A 133 -1.18 4.86 6.73
CA THR A 133 -2.31 5.54 7.39
C THR A 133 -1.94 6.93 7.87
N ILE A 134 -0.78 7.09 8.54
CA ILE A 134 -0.30 8.40 8.97
C ILE A 134 -0.17 9.33 7.77
N CYS A 135 0.52 8.88 6.72
CA CYS A 135 0.71 9.68 5.51
C CYS A 135 -0.62 10.02 4.82
N PHE A 136 -1.55 9.07 4.74
CA PHE A 136 -2.88 9.30 4.19
C PHE A 136 -3.67 10.35 4.95
N VAL A 137 -3.61 10.35 6.28
CA VAL A 137 -4.32 11.34 7.10
C VAL A 137 -3.68 12.72 7.05
N VAL A 138 -2.33 12.78 7.03
CA VAL A 138 -1.59 14.04 7.17
C VAL A 138 -1.28 14.69 5.82
N LYS A 139 -1.02 13.88 4.77
CA LYS A 139 -0.48 14.34 3.47
C LYS A 139 -1.13 13.62 2.28
N LYS A 140 -2.44 13.41 2.35
CA LYS A 140 -3.25 12.83 1.28
C LYS A 140 -3.06 13.59 -0.03
N GLU A 141 -2.81 12.86 -1.13
CA GLU A 141 -2.49 13.39 -2.47
C GLU A 141 -1.14 14.14 -2.58
N GLU A 142 -0.41 14.27 -1.48
CA GLU A 142 0.92 14.87 -1.45
C GLU A 142 2.01 13.84 -1.16
N THR A 143 3.27 14.24 -1.28
CA THR A 143 4.40 13.43 -0.87
C THR A 143 4.65 13.57 0.63
N CYS A 144 4.45 12.49 1.36
CA CYS A 144 4.74 12.39 2.78
C CYS A 144 6.24 12.05 2.97
N LYS A 145 7.03 13.02 3.37
CA LYS A 145 8.47 12.85 3.60
C LYS A 145 8.72 12.48 5.06
N MET A 146 9.56 11.48 5.28
CA MET A 146 9.97 11.05 6.62
C MET A 146 11.38 10.45 6.59
N THR A 147 11.93 10.20 7.77
CA THR A 147 13.20 9.50 7.93
C THR A 147 12.98 8.19 8.67
N LEU A 148 13.46 7.08 8.12
CA LEU A 148 13.44 5.77 8.73
C LEU A 148 14.87 5.29 8.92
N LYS A 149 15.30 5.07 10.19
CA LYS A 149 16.69 4.70 10.50
C LYS A 149 17.74 5.63 9.85
N ASN A 150 17.50 6.94 9.95
CA ASN A 150 18.33 7.99 9.34
C ASN A 150 18.37 7.99 7.80
N VAL A 151 17.55 7.17 7.13
CA VAL A 151 17.42 7.15 5.68
C VAL A 151 16.17 7.93 5.27
N PRO A 152 16.30 8.98 4.42
CA PRO A 152 15.14 9.72 3.94
C PRO A 152 14.31 8.87 2.99
N ILE A 153 13.02 8.78 3.26
CA ILE A 153 12.03 8.09 2.44
C ILE A 153 10.86 9.01 2.12
N GLN A 154 10.12 8.63 1.11
CA GLN A 154 8.91 9.32 0.69
C GLN A 154 7.81 8.27 0.56
N ILE A 155 6.64 8.58 1.07
CA ILE A 155 5.44 7.77 0.89
C ILE A 155 4.44 8.61 0.12
N LYS A 156 3.89 8.05 -0.95
CA LYS A 156 2.76 8.61 -1.69
C LYS A 156 1.49 7.89 -1.32
N THR A 157 0.42 8.65 -1.14
CA THR A 157 -0.91 8.12 -0.92
C THR A 157 -1.89 8.84 -1.82
N HIS A 158 -2.74 8.07 -2.50
CA HIS A 158 -3.83 8.60 -3.30
C HIS A 158 -5.17 8.14 -2.71
N LYS A 159 -6.15 8.99 -2.80
CA LYS A 159 -7.50 8.68 -2.36
C LYS A 159 -8.40 8.22 -3.50
N MET A 160 -9.41 7.47 -3.16
CA MET A 160 -10.61 7.27 -3.97
C MET A 160 -11.80 7.79 -3.18
N THR A 161 -12.55 8.71 -3.78
CA THR A 161 -13.71 9.31 -3.11
C THR A 161 -14.98 8.66 -3.62
N GLN A 162 -15.77 8.08 -2.73
CA GLN A 162 -17.08 7.54 -3.04
C GLN A 162 -18.06 7.89 -1.92
N ARG A 163 -19.28 8.31 -2.28
CA ARG A 163 -20.33 8.72 -1.32
C ARG A 163 -19.83 9.73 -0.29
N ASN A 164 -19.09 10.74 -0.74
CA ASN A 164 -18.48 11.80 0.07
C ASN A 164 -17.51 11.29 1.16
N PHE A 165 -16.92 10.10 0.96
CA PHE A 165 -15.92 9.56 1.85
C PHE A 165 -14.65 9.18 1.09
N ASP A 166 -13.48 9.49 1.68
CA ASP A 166 -12.17 9.21 1.11
C ASP A 166 -11.62 7.87 1.62
N TYR A 167 -11.42 6.94 0.72
CA TYR A 167 -10.77 5.64 0.94
C TYR A 167 -9.31 5.69 0.48
N VAL A 168 -8.49 4.81 1.01
CA VAL A 168 -7.12 4.63 0.48
C VAL A 168 -7.21 4.05 -0.93
N GLY A 169 -6.93 4.87 -1.92
CA GLY A 169 -6.86 4.45 -3.31
C GLY A 169 -5.59 3.66 -3.59
N THR A 170 -4.44 4.20 -3.19
CA THR A 170 -3.15 3.50 -3.15
C THR A 170 -2.23 4.13 -2.11
N ALA A 171 -1.23 3.37 -1.65
CA ALA A 171 -0.17 3.85 -0.78
C ALA A 171 1.11 3.05 -1.06
N PHE A 172 2.23 3.75 -1.22
CA PHE A 172 3.51 3.11 -1.52
C PHE A 172 4.70 4.01 -1.16
N PRO A 173 5.85 3.42 -0.84
CA PRO A 173 7.06 4.19 -0.55
C PRO A 173 7.80 4.62 -1.79
#